data_9f4edab3ce4dae7a2dcb4e437dac0d87
#
_entry.id   9f4edab3ce4dae7a2dcb4e437dac0d87
#
_cell.length_a   1.000
_cell.length_b   1.000
_cell.length_c   1.000
_cell.angle_alpha   90.00
_cell.angle_beta   90.00
_cell.angle_gamma   90.00
#
_symmetry.space_group_name_H-M   'P 1'
#
loop_
_entity.id
_entity.type
_entity.pdbx_description
1 polymer ?
#
loop_
_entity_poly.entity_id
_entity_poly.type
_entity_poly.pdbx_seq_one_letter_code
_entity_poly.pdbx_strand_id
1 'polypeptide(L)'
;MRRREFVAGGIALAAGKAAFPARSLAQPAPPRIDHIIDAHCHLFIAADLPIEGFARKIMVPRSAQTSDLVARFVDYPGALEALVHAIAVQVKRAAPDMQTEIDTIDEFERDPRRKPTSAWRQDRDRQHLRSAFRLIWFSWDVFSDRPLSLTEGIALEVALEQIRLFLYQLIHEEFGKPDLTAEDREALGGLTPFQVDAIADELYSRDDLLGRYIRWALLYTRNRYELAEELDQLHGKVGQKSRIVLMTPAIVDFSKWLEDEDQLSIEEQVEVMARIACRRDGPRVHGFVGFDPLRQALYDHHRRKPGDKDPMAIVRRAIEVDRILVGNSTKTTGGFVGVKLYPPMGFQPTDNKHLPDDRFNEPAYLRSPDMGLGSQIGSKLDAALAKLYTWCRVNNVPIMAHTSHSFGPTTDYEDRADPTFWARVLKQDAFPRLRINLAHFGHFNKAVQYARPASYVDKCWEWTVGKVITGSSDAYAYADISSLGEILKTGPSRKIVECMKAFKEHFPNSDERLLYGTDWSMIAQEERFPRLLSPKPFPDVMIFFLRAVGYNDTQIERIMFGNAVRFLGLSKAEHEKFGENSTRARLEKFYAAHNLSSDWMRVFD
;
A
#
# COMPACT_ATOMS: atom_id res chain seq x y z
N MET A 1 -31.43 35.39 16.64
CA MET A 1 -31.74 35.79 18.04
C MET A 1 -30.63 35.28 18.96
N ARG A 2 -29.78 36.22 19.35
CA ARG A 2 -28.95 36.34 20.55
C ARG A 2 -28.13 35.17 21.08
N ARG A 3 -26.81 35.33 20.88
CA ARG A 3 -25.72 34.89 21.77
C ARG A 3 -25.94 35.43 23.19
N ARG A 4 -25.38 34.72 24.14
CA ARG A 4 -24.76 35.12 25.40
C ARG A 4 -25.18 34.28 26.59
N GLU A 5 -24.11 33.86 27.27
CA GLU A 5 -23.81 33.82 28.70
C GLU A 5 -24.04 32.48 29.39
N PHE A 6 -22.94 31.80 29.67
CA PHE A 6 -22.78 31.14 30.96
C PHE A 6 -21.44 31.52 31.59
N VAL A 7 -21.60 32.26 32.66
CA VAL A 7 -20.57 32.81 33.52
C VAL A 7 -20.09 31.74 34.51
N ALA A 8 -18.83 31.84 34.85
CA ALA A 8 -18.11 31.14 35.88
C ALA A 8 -18.86 30.91 37.18
N GLY A 9 -18.85 29.68 37.65
CA GLY A 9 -19.14 29.28 39.03
C GLY A 9 -17.98 28.53 39.58
N GLY A 10 -17.08 29.21 40.28
CA GLY A 10 -15.98 28.59 41.03
C GLY A 10 -16.49 27.85 42.26
N ILE A 11 -16.16 26.56 42.34
CA ILE A 11 -16.17 25.83 43.62
C ILE A 11 -14.74 25.39 43.90
N ALA A 12 -14.11 26.07 44.86
CA ALA A 12 -12.87 25.68 45.48
C ALA A 12 -13.14 24.43 46.34
N LEU A 13 -12.73 23.27 45.89
CA LEU A 13 -12.61 22.08 46.74
C LEU A 13 -11.14 21.95 47.18
N ALA A 14 -10.92 22.16 48.47
CA ALA A 14 -9.67 21.90 49.13
C ALA A 14 -9.32 20.40 49.00
N ALA A 15 -8.40 20.06 48.12
CA ALA A 15 -7.83 18.73 48.04
C ALA A 15 -6.69 18.57 49.04
N GLY A 16 -6.96 17.82 50.07
CA GLY A 16 -5.92 17.31 50.98
C GLY A 16 -4.86 16.53 50.19
N LYS A 17 -3.61 16.96 50.30
CA LYS A 17 -2.45 16.22 49.80
C LYS A 17 -2.29 14.93 50.59
N ALA A 18 -2.91 13.84 50.16
CA ALA A 18 -2.46 12.49 50.47
C ALA A 18 -1.24 12.21 49.60
N ALA A 19 -0.07 12.36 50.15
CA ALA A 19 1.17 11.92 49.52
C ALA A 19 1.19 10.39 49.50
N PHE A 20 0.72 9.81 48.36
CA PHE A 20 1.06 8.43 48.05
C PHE A 20 2.56 8.38 47.73
N PRO A 21 3.33 7.50 48.38
CA PRO A 21 4.71 7.29 47.97
C PRO A 21 4.68 6.71 46.55
N ALA A 22 5.12 7.50 45.59
CA ALA A 22 5.43 7.02 44.25
C ALA A 22 6.60 6.04 44.37
N ARG A 23 6.32 4.77 44.69
CA ARG A 23 7.21 3.69 44.31
C ARG A 23 7.14 3.60 42.81
N SER A 24 8.01 4.36 42.16
CA SER A 24 8.48 4.07 40.81
C SER A 24 9.17 2.71 40.89
N LEU A 25 8.38 1.65 40.77
CA LEU A 25 8.90 0.39 40.26
C LEU A 25 9.34 0.74 38.84
N ALA A 26 10.64 1.00 38.70
CA ALA A 26 11.25 1.05 37.38
C ALA A 26 10.93 -0.29 36.75
N GLN A 27 9.86 -0.31 35.91
CA GLN A 27 9.63 -1.47 35.05
C GLN A 27 10.92 -1.64 34.24
N PRO A 28 11.50 -2.85 34.20
CA PRO A 28 12.66 -3.09 33.37
C PRO A 28 12.34 -2.57 31.98
N ALA A 29 13.28 -1.83 31.41
CA ALA A 29 13.11 -1.33 30.05
C ALA A 29 12.69 -2.53 29.16
N PRO A 30 11.62 -2.40 28.40
CA PRO A 30 11.11 -3.52 27.62
C PRO A 30 12.24 -4.08 26.75
N PRO A 31 12.37 -5.42 26.61
CA PRO A 31 13.38 -6.02 25.76
C PRO A 31 13.26 -5.39 24.36
N ARG A 32 14.39 -4.99 23.83
CA ARG A 32 14.48 -4.30 22.57
C ARG A 32 14.50 -5.37 21.47
N ILE A 33 13.50 -5.33 20.58
CA ILE A 33 13.50 -6.16 19.40
C ILE A 33 14.47 -5.55 18.39
N ASP A 34 15.58 -6.21 18.16
CA ASP A 34 16.69 -5.69 17.38
C ASP A 34 16.62 -6.03 15.89
N HIS A 35 15.83 -7.05 15.52
CA HIS A 35 15.63 -7.47 14.14
C HIS A 35 14.14 -7.47 13.80
N ILE A 36 13.80 -6.84 12.68
CA ILE A 36 12.43 -6.72 12.19
C ILE A 36 12.43 -7.06 10.70
N ILE A 37 11.38 -7.76 10.25
CA ILE A 37 11.06 -7.91 8.83
C ILE A 37 9.74 -7.20 8.59
N ASP A 38 9.74 -6.21 7.70
CA ASP A 38 8.51 -5.63 7.19
C ASP A 38 7.99 -6.52 6.05
N ALA A 39 7.08 -7.42 6.41
CA ALA A 39 6.57 -8.45 5.52
C ALA A 39 5.49 -7.93 4.55
N HIS A 40 5.06 -6.68 4.68
CA HIS A 40 4.09 -6.04 3.80
C HIS A 40 4.29 -4.53 3.77
N CYS A 41 4.89 -4.05 2.71
CA CYS A 41 5.04 -2.63 2.39
C CYS A 41 4.93 -2.42 0.87
N HIS A 42 4.98 -1.17 0.44
CA HIS A 42 4.97 -0.79 -0.97
C HIS A 42 6.02 0.29 -1.22
N LEU A 43 6.69 0.22 -2.35
CA LEU A 43 7.62 1.24 -2.84
C LEU A 43 7.13 1.73 -4.20
N PHE A 44 5.84 2.13 -4.28
CA PHE A 44 5.26 2.63 -5.51
C PHE A 44 5.81 4.01 -5.86
N ILE A 45 6.00 4.22 -7.15
CA ILE A 45 6.06 5.54 -7.75
C ILE A 45 4.84 5.77 -8.64
N ALA A 46 4.59 7.01 -9.03
CA ALA A 46 3.40 7.32 -9.83
C ALA A 46 3.37 6.63 -11.19
N ALA A 47 4.55 6.36 -11.76
CA ALA A 47 4.67 5.64 -13.02
C ALA A 47 4.25 4.15 -12.95
N ASP A 48 4.14 3.60 -11.74
CA ASP A 48 3.73 2.21 -11.49
C ASP A 48 2.21 2.03 -11.40
N LEU A 49 1.47 3.13 -11.28
CA LEU A 49 0.08 3.09 -10.86
C LEU A 49 -0.85 3.62 -11.96
N PRO A 50 -1.99 2.95 -12.20
CA PRO A 50 -3.06 3.45 -13.04
C PRO A 50 -3.86 4.52 -12.27
N ILE A 51 -3.23 5.68 -11.99
CA ILE A 51 -3.77 6.71 -11.08
C ILE A 51 -5.06 7.30 -11.61
N GLU A 52 -5.15 7.54 -12.92
CA GLU A 52 -6.33 8.13 -13.55
C GLU A 52 -7.51 7.16 -13.53
N GLY A 53 -7.26 5.89 -13.87
CA GLY A 53 -8.25 4.82 -13.79
C GLY A 53 -8.72 4.60 -12.35
N PHE A 54 -7.81 4.62 -11.39
CA PHE A 54 -8.14 4.52 -9.97
C PHE A 54 -9.00 5.71 -9.50
N ALA A 55 -8.63 6.92 -9.88
CA ALA A 55 -9.40 8.11 -9.56
C ALA A 55 -10.81 8.04 -10.14
N ARG A 56 -10.93 7.79 -11.44
CA ARG A 56 -12.21 7.76 -12.16
C ARG A 56 -13.13 6.63 -11.72
N LYS A 57 -12.60 5.41 -11.55
CA LYS A 57 -13.41 4.22 -11.27
C LYS A 57 -13.63 3.94 -9.77
N ILE A 58 -12.72 4.41 -8.91
CA ILE A 58 -12.76 4.10 -7.48
C ILE A 58 -12.97 5.34 -6.63
N MET A 59 -12.08 6.35 -6.71
CA MET A 59 -12.14 7.49 -5.79
C MET A 59 -13.38 8.36 -6.00
N VAL A 60 -13.64 8.81 -7.22
CA VAL A 60 -14.75 9.73 -7.53
C VAL A 60 -16.11 9.10 -7.21
N PRO A 61 -16.43 7.85 -7.64
CA PRO A 61 -17.71 7.22 -7.31
C PRO A 61 -17.92 6.96 -5.81
N ARG A 62 -16.83 6.88 -5.03
CA ARG A 62 -16.87 6.62 -3.58
C ARG A 62 -16.70 7.87 -2.74
N SER A 63 -16.56 9.03 -3.36
CA SER A 63 -16.26 10.30 -2.70
C SER A 63 -17.23 10.61 -1.58
N ALA A 64 -18.50 10.36 -1.75
CA ALA A 64 -19.54 10.58 -0.72
C ALA A 64 -19.42 9.64 0.50
N GLN A 65 -18.60 8.57 0.42
CA GLN A 65 -18.49 7.54 1.47
C GLN A 65 -17.17 7.63 2.26
N THR A 66 -16.18 8.40 1.80
CA THR A 66 -14.80 8.23 2.24
C THR A 66 -14.26 9.28 3.21
N SER A 67 -14.74 10.51 3.22
CA SER A 67 -14.30 11.51 4.22
C SER A 67 -15.12 12.79 4.19
N ASP A 68 -15.11 13.55 5.30
CA ASP A 68 -15.67 14.92 5.38
C ASP A 68 -15.05 15.88 4.34
N LEU A 69 -13.78 15.67 3.97
CA LEU A 69 -13.11 16.45 2.93
C LEU A 69 -13.76 16.22 1.56
N VAL A 70 -13.97 14.95 1.23
CA VAL A 70 -14.57 14.58 -0.06
C VAL A 70 -16.06 14.90 -0.08
N ALA A 71 -16.74 14.83 1.06
CA ALA A 71 -18.14 15.28 1.18
C ALA A 71 -18.32 16.78 0.83
N ARG A 72 -17.29 17.60 1.06
CA ARG A 72 -17.30 19.02 0.66
C ARG A 72 -17.26 19.23 -0.86
N PHE A 73 -16.77 18.24 -1.63
CA PHE A 73 -16.83 18.26 -3.09
C PHE A 73 -18.19 17.84 -3.67
N VAL A 74 -19.14 17.39 -2.83
CA VAL A 74 -20.49 17.01 -3.32
C VAL A 74 -21.17 18.17 -4.04
N ASP A 75 -20.90 19.41 -3.61
CA ASP A 75 -21.40 20.62 -4.28
C ASP A 75 -20.63 20.97 -5.57
N TYR A 76 -19.48 20.28 -5.82
CA TYR A 76 -18.57 20.53 -6.95
C TYR A 76 -18.10 19.21 -7.57
N PRO A 77 -18.97 18.36 -8.11
CA PRO A 77 -18.61 16.99 -8.53
C PRO A 77 -17.53 16.93 -9.63
N GLY A 78 -17.51 17.89 -10.55
CA GLY A 78 -16.47 18.00 -11.58
C GLY A 78 -15.11 18.49 -11.05
N ALA A 79 -15.10 19.23 -9.94
CA ALA A 79 -13.88 19.79 -9.38
C ALA A 79 -12.96 18.73 -8.78
N LEU A 80 -13.52 17.73 -8.09
CA LEU A 80 -12.74 16.63 -7.54
C LEU A 80 -12.06 15.83 -8.65
N GLU A 81 -12.80 15.47 -9.69
CA GLU A 81 -12.28 14.70 -10.82
C GLU A 81 -11.14 15.45 -11.51
N ALA A 82 -11.35 16.75 -11.82
CA ALA A 82 -10.35 17.56 -12.49
C ALA A 82 -9.11 17.83 -11.59
N LEU A 83 -9.29 18.03 -10.26
CA LEU A 83 -8.17 18.17 -9.33
C LEU A 83 -7.34 16.89 -9.25
N VAL A 84 -8.00 15.74 -9.12
CA VAL A 84 -7.32 14.44 -9.09
C VAL A 84 -6.60 14.18 -10.40
N HIS A 85 -7.21 14.49 -11.53
CA HIS A 85 -6.59 14.38 -12.85
C HIS A 85 -5.34 15.28 -12.96
N ALA A 86 -5.44 16.54 -12.57
CA ALA A 86 -4.31 17.48 -12.60
C ALA A 86 -3.13 17.02 -11.73
N ILE A 87 -3.42 16.56 -10.52
CA ILE A 87 -2.40 16.00 -9.62
C ILE A 87 -1.81 14.72 -10.24
N ALA A 88 -2.64 13.82 -10.77
CA ALA A 88 -2.21 12.58 -11.40
C ALA A 88 -1.24 12.84 -12.57
N VAL A 89 -1.60 13.74 -13.47
CA VAL A 89 -0.75 14.14 -14.61
C VAL A 89 0.59 14.68 -14.12
N GLN A 90 0.58 15.59 -13.14
CA GLN A 90 1.82 16.18 -12.64
C GLN A 90 2.69 15.16 -11.88
N VAL A 91 2.09 14.32 -11.06
CA VAL A 91 2.81 13.29 -10.29
C VAL A 91 3.39 12.24 -11.24
N LYS A 92 2.65 11.81 -12.27
CA LYS A 92 3.16 10.92 -13.33
C LYS A 92 4.32 11.56 -14.11
N ARG A 93 4.23 12.84 -14.49
CA ARG A 93 5.31 13.57 -15.19
C ARG A 93 6.56 13.75 -14.33
N ALA A 94 6.39 13.91 -13.03
CA ALA A 94 7.48 14.09 -12.09
C ALA A 94 8.13 12.76 -11.66
N ALA A 95 7.44 11.63 -11.84
CA ALA A 95 7.99 10.31 -11.54
C ALA A 95 9.12 9.95 -12.50
N PRO A 96 10.22 9.34 -12.00
CA PRO A 96 11.30 8.90 -12.86
C PRO A 96 10.86 7.73 -13.76
N ASP A 97 11.42 7.66 -14.96
CA ASP A 97 11.36 6.45 -15.78
C ASP A 97 12.32 5.37 -15.25
N MET A 98 12.22 4.16 -15.78
CA MET A 98 13.03 3.01 -15.38
C MET A 98 14.55 3.32 -15.44
N GLN A 99 15.03 3.92 -16.53
CA GLN A 99 16.46 4.16 -16.71
C GLN A 99 16.96 5.21 -15.73
N THR A 100 16.22 6.30 -15.56
CA THR A 100 16.52 7.35 -14.58
C THR A 100 16.57 6.79 -13.15
N GLU A 101 15.64 5.89 -12.80
CA GLU A 101 15.64 5.23 -11.48
C GLU A 101 16.88 4.36 -11.29
N ILE A 102 17.23 3.54 -12.28
CA ILE A 102 18.40 2.65 -12.23
C ILE A 102 19.67 3.48 -12.11
N ASP A 103 19.82 4.53 -12.93
CA ASP A 103 21.00 5.41 -12.90
C ASP A 103 21.14 6.12 -11.54
N THR A 104 20.02 6.54 -10.95
CA THR A 104 19.98 7.15 -9.62
C THR A 104 20.39 6.16 -8.53
N ILE A 105 19.89 4.92 -8.58
CA ILE A 105 20.26 3.85 -7.65
C ILE A 105 21.76 3.59 -7.75
N ASP A 106 22.31 3.50 -8.97
CA ASP A 106 23.72 3.24 -9.21
C ASP A 106 24.60 4.40 -8.72
N GLU A 107 24.13 5.64 -8.87
CA GLU A 107 24.81 6.82 -8.35
C GLU A 107 24.87 6.82 -6.83
N PHE A 108 23.75 6.54 -6.15
CA PHE A 108 23.69 6.51 -4.69
C PHE A 108 24.50 5.35 -4.07
N GLU A 109 24.53 4.19 -4.75
CA GLU A 109 25.37 3.06 -4.34
C GLU A 109 26.87 3.33 -4.53
N ARG A 110 27.23 4.16 -5.52
CA ARG A 110 28.62 4.54 -5.80
C ARG A 110 29.11 5.65 -4.86
N ASP A 111 28.27 6.63 -4.60
CA ASP A 111 28.60 7.77 -3.72
C ASP A 111 27.40 8.14 -2.82
N PRO A 112 27.31 7.57 -1.59
CA PRO A 112 26.24 7.87 -0.65
C PRO A 112 26.08 9.35 -0.29
N ARG A 113 27.08 10.20 -0.53
CA ARG A 113 27.00 11.65 -0.26
C ARG A 113 26.08 12.38 -1.23
N ARG A 114 25.76 11.76 -2.37
CA ARG A 114 24.84 12.31 -3.37
C ARG A 114 23.36 12.08 -3.04
N LYS A 115 23.09 11.29 -1.99
CA LYS A 115 21.73 11.08 -1.53
C LYS A 115 21.10 12.39 -1.07
N PRO A 116 19.86 12.68 -1.51
CA PRO A 116 19.20 13.93 -1.16
C PRO A 116 18.90 14.03 0.33
N THR A 117 19.12 15.20 0.90
CA THR A 117 18.74 15.51 2.28
C THR A 117 17.22 15.64 2.42
N SER A 118 16.69 15.51 3.64
CA SER A 118 15.27 15.74 3.90
C SER A 118 14.81 17.15 3.47
N ALA A 119 15.64 18.18 3.68
CA ALA A 119 15.31 19.54 3.27
C ALA A 119 15.22 19.66 1.73
N TRP A 120 16.12 19.03 1.01
CA TRP A 120 16.10 19.02 -0.47
C TRP A 120 14.85 18.29 -0.99
N ARG A 121 14.48 17.14 -0.37
CA ARG A 121 13.28 16.39 -0.73
C ARG A 121 12.02 17.24 -0.52
N GLN A 122 11.91 17.94 0.60
CA GLN A 122 10.78 18.84 0.87
C GLN A 122 10.70 20.01 -0.11
N ASP A 123 11.84 20.59 -0.49
CA ASP A 123 11.86 21.66 -1.50
C ASP A 123 11.42 21.15 -2.87
N ARG A 124 11.88 19.99 -3.28
CA ARG A 124 11.45 19.31 -4.51
C ARG A 124 9.94 19.03 -4.50
N ASP A 125 9.41 18.51 -3.39
CA ASP A 125 7.97 18.24 -3.23
C ASP A 125 7.15 19.53 -3.42
N ARG A 126 7.59 20.64 -2.83
CA ARG A 126 6.96 21.96 -3.02
C ARG A 126 7.03 22.42 -4.47
N GLN A 127 8.16 22.22 -5.15
CA GLN A 127 8.28 22.57 -6.57
C GLN A 127 7.31 21.75 -7.43
N HIS A 128 7.15 20.47 -7.17
CA HIS A 128 6.17 19.64 -7.87
C HIS A 128 4.73 20.12 -7.62
N LEU A 129 4.40 20.46 -6.38
CA LEU A 129 3.08 20.98 -6.04
C LEU A 129 2.82 22.33 -6.70
N ARG A 130 3.77 23.27 -6.67
CA ARG A 130 3.67 24.56 -7.38
C ARG A 130 3.46 24.34 -8.88
N SER A 131 4.16 23.38 -9.48
CA SER A 131 3.97 23.02 -10.89
C SER A 131 2.58 22.51 -11.17
N ALA A 132 2.03 21.63 -10.33
CA ALA A 132 0.65 21.14 -10.46
C ALA A 132 -0.37 22.27 -10.37
N PHE A 133 -0.19 23.19 -9.42
CA PHE A 133 -1.08 24.36 -9.27
C PHE A 133 -0.98 25.33 -10.44
N ARG A 134 0.22 25.57 -10.96
CA ARG A 134 0.40 26.39 -12.16
C ARG A 134 -0.29 25.78 -13.38
N LEU A 135 -0.29 24.45 -13.52
CA LEU A 135 -1.07 23.77 -14.56
C LEU A 135 -2.57 24.04 -14.39
N ILE A 136 -3.11 23.92 -13.19
CA ILE A 136 -4.53 24.19 -12.89
C ILE A 136 -4.89 25.65 -13.22
N TRP A 137 -3.98 26.61 -13.01
CA TRP A 137 -4.29 28.04 -13.19
C TRP A 137 -4.01 28.59 -14.58
N PHE A 138 -2.99 28.09 -15.29
CA PHE A 138 -2.47 28.75 -16.48
C PHE A 138 -2.38 27.91 -17.74
N SER A 139 -2.56 26.59 -17.67
CA SER A 139 -2.21 25.70 -18.78
C SER A 139 -3.28 24.65 -19.04
N TRP A 140 -4.39 25.08 -19.58
CA TRP A 140 -5.56 24.25 -19.88
C TRP A 140 -5.30 23.18 -20.96
N ASP A 141 -4.46 23.54 -21.94
CA ASP A 141 -4.18 22.70 -23.13
C ASP A 141 -3.47 21.39 -22.79
N VAL A 142 -2.98 21.29 -21.55
CA VAL A 142 -2.16 20.15 -21.11
C VAL A 142 -2.99 18.97 -20.60
N PHE A 143 -4.29 19.19 -20.33
CA PHE A 143 -5.16 18.16 -19.78
C PHE A 143 -5.79 17.21 -20.79
N SER A 144 -5.52 17.38 -22.09
CA SER A 144 -6.00 16.44 -23.10
C SER A 144 -4.86 16.02 -24.02
N ASP A 145 -4.62 14.72 -24.09
CA ASP A 145 -3.71 14.11 -25.08
C ASP A 145 -4.31 14.14 -26.50
N ARG A 146 -5.52 14.66 -26.64
CA ARG A 146 -6.26 14.84 -27.90
C ARG A 146 -6.98 16.21 -27.92
N PRO A 147 -7.28 16.76 -29.09
CA PRO A 147 -8.15 17.94 -29.20
C PRO A 147 -9.51 17.64 -28.56
N LEU A 148 -9.89 18.43 -27.57
CA LEU A 148 -11.21 18.34 -26.94
C LEU A 148 -12.28 18.83 -27.93
N SER A 149 -13.44 18.19 -27.95
CA SER A 149 -14.64 18.77 -28.54
C SER A 149 -15.03 20.05 -27.78
N LEU A 150 -15.80 20.91 -28.43
CA LEU A 150 -16.25 22.17 -27.80
C LEU A 150 -16.98 21.90 -26.47
N THR A 151 -17.79 20.84 -26.40
CA THR A 151 -18.53 20.44 -25.21
C THR A 151 -17.61 19.95 -24.09
N GLU A 152 -16.61 19.15 -24.42
CA GLU A 152 -15.59 18.66 -23.46
C GLU A 152 -14.74 19.83 -22.93
N GLY A 153 -14.37 20.78 -23.79
CA GLY A 153 -13.65 21.99 -23.42
C GLY A 153 -14.42 22.85 -22.44
N ILE A 154 -15.70 23.09 -22.69
CA ILE A 154 -16.58 23.86 -21.78
C ILE A 154 -16.74 23.14 -20.44
N ALA A 155 -16.94 21.83 -20.45
CA ALA A 155 -17.06 21.05 -19.21
C ALA A 155 -15.77 21.08 -18.37
N LEU A 156 -14.62 21.01 -19.01
CA LEU A 156 -13.32 21.12 -18.35
C LEU A 156 -13.10 22.53 -17.77
N GLU A 157 -13.44 23.57 -18.52
CA GLU A 157 -13.31 24.96 -18.07
C GLU A 157 -14.17 25.24 -16.83
N VAL A 158 -15.41 24.75 -16.81
CA VAL A 158 -16.30 24.82 -15.64
C VAL A 158 -15.71 24.04 -14.46
N ALA A 159 -15.21 22.84 -14.68
CA ALA A 159 -14.60 22.01 -13.61
C ALA A 159 -13.39 22.70 -12.98
N LEU A 160 -12.57 23.34 -13.78
CA LEU A 160 -11.37 24.03 -13.29
C LEU A 160 -11.70 25.35 -12.59
N GLU A 161 -12.73 26.06 -13.03
CA GLU A 161 -13.26 27.20 -12.28
C GLU A 161 -13.77 26.74 -10.90
N GLN A 162 -14.49 25.64 -10.83
CA GLN A 162 -14.92 25.05 -9.57
C GLN A 162 -13.76 24.64 -8.66
N ILE A 163 -12.65 24.11 -9.22
CA ILE A 163 -11.45 23.81 -8.42
C ILE A 163 -10.83 25.09 -7.85
N ARG A 164 -10.68 26.10 -8.68
CA ARG A 164 -10.14 27.40 -8.21
C ARG A 164 -10.98 27.98 -7.09
N LEU A 165 -12.31 27.96 -7.26
CA LEU A 165 -13.26 28.39 -6.25
C LEU A 165 -13.12 27.57 -4.97
N PHE A 166 -13.06 26.25 -5.09
CA PHE A 166 -12.91 25.34 -3.95
C PHE A 166 -11.58 25.57 -3.21
N LEU A 167 -10.46 25.65 -3.93
CA LEU A 167 -9.15 25.90 -3.33
C LEU A 167 -9.08 27.28 -2.66
N TYR A 168 -9.71 28.27 -3.28
CA TYR A 168 -9.81 29.61 -2.69
C TYR A 168 -10.65 29.61 -1.42
N GLN A 169 -11.81 28.95 -1.41
CA GLN A 169 -12.64 28.79 -0.22
C GLN A 169 -11.92 28.04 0.89
N LEU A 170 -11.14 27.00 0.54
CA LEU A 170 -10.35 26.22 1.50
C LEU A 170 -9.29 27.07 2.20
N ILE A 171 -8.69 28.00 1.47
CA ILE A 171 -7.67 28.92 2.01
C ILE A 171 -8.33 30.04 2.83
N HIS A 172 -9.52 30.48 2.44
CA HIS A 172 -10.26 31.57 3.08
C HIS A 172 -11.30 31.12 4.11
N GLU A 173 -11.57 29.80 4.26
CA GLU A 173 -12.45 29.29 5.35
C GLU A 173 -11.95 29.70 6.74
N GLU A 174 -10.65 29.89 6.93
CA GLU A 174 -10.09 30.47 8.15
C GLU A 174 -10.53 31.92 8.38
N PHE A 175 -11.00 32.64 7.34
CA PHE A 175 -11.44 34.03 7.39
C PHE A 175 -12.95 34.22 7.39
N GLY A 176 -13.75 33.16 7.44
CA GLY A 176 -15.19 33.22 7.72
C GLY A 176 -16.09 33.87 6.66
N LYS A 177 -15.71 33.85 5.37
CA LYS A 177 -16.56 34.28 4.26
C LYS A 177 -17.23 33.08 3.59
N PRO A 178 -18.56 32.92 3.70
CA PRO A 178 -19.26 31.77 3.12
C PRO A 178 -19.54 31.89 1.62
N ASP A 179 -19.50 33.10 1.03
CA ASP A 179 -19.86 33.31 -0.38
C ASP A 179 -18.81 34.18 -1.09
N LEU A 180 -18.31 33.68 -2.23
CA LEU A 180 -17.46 34.45 -3.13
C LEU A 180 -18.28 35.48 -3.91
N THR A 181 -17.87 36.73 -3.86
CA THR A 181 -18.43 37.77 -4.67
C THR A 181 -18.01 37.64 -6.14
N ALA A 182 -18.68 38.37 -7.05
CA ALA A 182 -18.23 38.42 -8.44
C ALA A 182 -16.81 39.02 -8.56
N GLU A 183 -16.44 39.94 -7.67
CA GLU A 183 -15.10 40.52 -7.58
C GLU A 183 -14.06 39.50 -7.12
N ASP A 184 -14.42 38.62 -6.18
CA ASP A 184 -13.52 37.53 -5.76
C ASP A 184 -13.25 36.52 -6.90
N ARG A 185 -14.25 36.24 -7.75
CA ARG A 185 -14.11 35.38 -8.94
C ARG A 185 -13.22 36.00 -10.00
N GLU A 186 -13.36 37.30 -10.25
CA GLU A 186 -12.51 38.07 -11.17
C GLU A 186 -11.06 38.11 -10.65
N ALA A 187 -10.88 38.30 -9.34
CA ALA A 187 -9.57 38.27 -8.69
C ALA A 187 -8.88 36.91 -8.80
N LEU A 188 -9.64 35.81 -8.73
CA LEU A 188 -9.10 34.43 -8.91
C LEU A 188 -8.56 34.19 -10.31
N GLY A 189 -9.22 34.74 -11.34
CA GLY A 189 -8.77 34.70 -12.73
C GLY A 189 -7.49 35.50 -12.97
N GLY A 190 -7.22 36.50 -12.12
CA GLY A 190 -6.07 37.42 -12.22
C GLY A 190 -4.87 37.06 -11.32
N LEU A 191 -4.86 35.88 -10.67
CA LEU A 191 -3.73 35.49 -9.82
C LEU A 191 -2.42 35.37 -10.63
N THR A 192 -1.37 35.96 -10.07
CA THR A 192 -0.02 35.83 -10.62
C THR A 192 0.59 34.45 -10.29
N PRO A 193 1.57 33.95 -11.06
CA PRO A 193 2.28 32.72 -10.73
C PRO A 193 2.86 32.70 -9.30
N PHE A 194 3.30 33.84 -8.79
CA PHE A 194 3.82 33.96 -7.42
C PHE A 194 2.72 33.72 -6.37
N GLN A 195 1.51 34.23 -6.60
CA GLN A 195 0.36 34.00 -5.70
C GLN A 195 -0.10 32.56 -5.72
N VAL A 196 -0.10 31.92 -6.90
CA VAL A 196 -0.40 30.48 -7.05
C VAL A 196 0.62 29.63 -6.32
N ASP A 197 1.92 29.97 -6.41
CA ASP A 197 2.97 29.28 -5.67
C ASP A 197 2.80 29.43 -4.14
N ALA A 198 2.43 30.61 -3.67
CA ALA A 198 2.17 30.84 -2.25
C ALA A 198 1.01 29.99 -1.73
N ILE A 199 -0.07 29.83 -2.52
CA ILE A 199 -1.19 28.93 -2.22
C ILE A 199 -0.69 27.47 -2.10
N ALA A 200 0.11 27.01 -3.05
CA ALA A 200 0.67 25.65 -3.03
C ALA A 200 1.53 25.42 -1.78
N ASP A 201 2.38 26.38 -1.41
CA ASP A 201 3.25 26.30 -0.24
C ASP A 201 2.45 26.27 1.08
N GLU A 202 1.39 27.04 1.17
CA GLU A 202 0.49 27.04 2.33
C GLU A 202 -0.17 25.68 2.49
N LEU A 203 -0.74 25.15 1.41
CA LEU A 203 -1.38 23.80 1.41
C LEU A 203 -0.39 22.69 1.76
N TYR A 204 0.85 22.75 1.24
CA TYR A 204 1.89 21.79 1.62
C TYR A 204 2.21 21.83 3.12
N SER A 205 2.14 23.01 3.72
CA SER A 205 2.52 23.27 5.12
C SER A 205 1.39 22.98 6.11
N ARG A 206 0.15 22.77 5.64
CA ARG A 206 -1.01 22.47 6.51
C ARG A 206 -0.83 21.14 7.24
N ASP A 207 -1.23 21.12 8.52
CA ASP A 207 -1.24 19.91 9.36
C ASP A 207 -2.58 19.17 9.34
N ASP A 208 -3.55 19.63 8.57
CA ASP A 208 -4.86 19.02 8.42
C ASP A 208 -4.85 17.83 7.45
N LEU A 209 -6.04 17.27 7.22
CA LEU A 209 -6.23 16.12 6.34
C LEU A 209 -5.73 16.39 4.92
N LEU A 210 -6.04 17.57 4.38
CA LEU A 210 -5.66 17.93 3.00
C LEU A 210 -4.14 18.02 2.83
N GLY A 211 -3.44 18.74 3.71
CA GLY A 211 -1.98 18.84 3.66
C GLY A 211 -1.30 17.48 3.79
N ARG A 212 -1.87 16.55 4.58
CA ARG A 212 -1.36 15.18 4.68
C ARG A 212 -1.53 14.39 3.39
N TYR A 213 -2.73 14.44 2.77
CA TYR A 213 -2.96 13.77 1.49
C TYR A 213 -2.09 14.32 0.36
N ILE A 214 -1.88 15.64 0.33
CA ILE A 214 -0.96 16.28 -0.64
C ILE A 214 0.46 15.72 -0.45
N ARG A 215 1.00 15.77 0.77
CA ARG A 215 2.34 15.23 1.05
C ARG A 215 2.44 13.73 0.77
N TRP A 216 1.40 12.96 1.06
CA TRP A 216 1.34 11.56 0.71
C TRP A 216 1.37 11.34 -0.81
N ALA A 217 0.58 12.09 -1.58
CA ALA A 217 0.60 11.99 -3.04
C ALA A 217 1.97 12.34 -3.63
N LEU A 218 2.67 13.31 -3.05
CA LEU A 218 4.01 13.71 -3.48
C LEU A 218 5.08 12.65 -3.18
N LEU A 219 4.85 11.68 -2.27
CA LEU A 219 5.76 10.55 -2.11
C LEU A 219 5.93 9.76 -3.41
N TYR A 220 4.89 9.68 -4.22
CA TYR A 220 4.91 8.94 -5.48
C TYR A 220 5.73 9.61 -6.61
N THR A 221 6.24 10.83 -6.40
CA THR A 221 7.21 11.48 -7.32
C THR A 221 8.66 11.10 -7.02
N ARG A 222 8.91 10.38 -5.93
CA ARG A 222 10.25 9.98 -5.49
C ARG A 222 10.66 8.67 -6.13
N ASN A 223 11.97 8.41 -6.22
CA ASN A 223 12.45 7.09 -6.62
C ASN A 223 12.30 6.07 -5.48
N ARG A 224 12.25 4.78 -5.84
CA ARG A 224 12.05 3.68 -4.85
C ARG A 224 13.18 3.56 -3.83
N TYR A 225 14.40 3.98 -4.20
CA TYR A 225 15.53 3.98 -3.26
C TYR A 225 15.29 4.98 -2.12
N GLU A 226 14.81 6.18 -2.44
CA GLU A 226 14.45 7.20 -1.44
C GLU A 226 13.30 6.72 -0.56
N LEU A 227 12.28 6.08 -1.15
CA LEU A 227 11.15 5.50 -0.40
C LEU A 227 11.63 4.40 0.56
N ALA A 228 12.56 3.55 0.13
CA ALA A 228 13.14 2.52 1.01
C ALA A 228 13.93 3.14 2.17
N GLU A 229 14.62 4.26 1.96
CA GLU A 229 15.32 4.97 3.04
C GLU A 229 14.35 5.63 4.03
N GLU A 230 13.23 6.16 3.56
CA GLU A 230 12.21 6.71 4.45
C GLU A 230 11.54 5.61 5.29
N LEU A 231 11.27 4.47 4.68
CA LEU A 231 10.76 3.31 5.40
C LEU A 231 11.78 2.80 6.44
N ASP A 232 13.08 2.82 6.13
CA ASP A 232 14.13 2.52 7.12
C ASP A 232 14.13 3.52 8.30
N GLN A 233 13.97 4.81 8.01
CA GLN A 233 13.87 5.85 9.04
C GLN A 233 12.65 5.65 9.93
N LEU A 234 11.52 5.23 9.37
CA LEU A 234 10.30 4.91 10.10
C LEU A 234 10.52 3.79 11.14
N HIS A 235 11.36 2.81 10.81
CA HIS A 235 11.68 1.70 11.70
C HIS A 235 12.70 2.05 12.78
N GLY A 236 13.49 3.10 12.57
CA GLY A 236 14.53 3.54 13.49
C GLY A 236 15.77 2.65 13.49
N LYS A 237 16.71 3.00 14.37
CA LYS A 237 18.02 2.35 14.45
C LYS A 237 18.32 1.78 15.84
N VAL A 238 19.18 0.76 15.87
CA VAL A 238 19.84 0.22 17.07
C VAL A 238 21.31 0.55 16.95
N GLY A 239 21.78 1.56 17.72
CA GLY A 239 23.11 2.13 17.51
C GLY A 239 23.22 2.72 16.12
N GLN A 240 24.16 2.24 15.32
CA GLN A 240 24.37 2.67 13.92
C GLN A 240 23.62 1.79 12.89
N LYS A 241 23.03 0.66 13.33
CA LYS A 241 22.40 -0.32 12.43
C LYS A 241 20.89 -0.09 12.36
N SER A 242 20.30 -0.30 11.17
CA SER A 242 18.87 -0.39 11.01
C SER A 242 18.28 -1.53 11.84
N ARG A 243 17.09 -1.32 12.40
CA ARG A 243 16.31 -2.39 13.06
C ARG A 243 15.65 -3.32 12.06
N ILE A 244 15.27 -2.77 10.91
CA ILE A 244 14.71 -3.59 9.84
C ILE A 244 15.84 -4.25 9.07
N VAL A 245 15.79 -5.56 8.95
CA VAL A 245 16.79 -6.35 8.21
C VAL A 245 16.34 -6.66 6.80
N LEU A 246 15.02 -6.74 6.58
CA LEU A 246 14.41 -7.04 5.29
C LEU A 246 13.09 -6.30 5.13
N MET A 247 12.91 -5.67 3.99
CA MET A 247 11.65 -5.13 3.47
C MET A 247 11.17 -6.00 2.32
N THR A 248 9.87 -6.32 2.30
CA THR A 248 9.30 -7.09 1.20
C THR A 248 8.19 -6.30 0.48
N PRO A 249 8.56 -5.26 -0.27
CA PRO A 249 7.58 -4.42 -0.95
C PRO A 249 6.85 -5.18 -2.05
N ALA A 250 5.53 -5.00 -2.11
CA ALA A 250 4.68 -5.63 -3.08
C ALA A 250 4.42 -4.71 -4.29
N ILE A 251 4.67 -5.22 -5.49
CA ILE A 251 4.16 -4.67 -6.75
C ILE A 251 2.70 -5.12 -6.89
N VAL A 252 1.83 -4.25 -7.39
CA VAL A 252 0.45 -4.57 -7.74
C VAL A 252 0.27 -4.50 -9.25
N ASP A 253 -0.59 -5.37 -9.80
CA ASP A 253 -0.94 -5.39 -11.21
C ASP A 253 -2.47 -5.37 -11.35
N PHE A 254 -3.03 -4.21 -11.63
CA PHE A 254 -4.48 -4.04 -11.80
C PHE A 254 -4.86 -3.02 -12.89
N SER A 255 -3.92 -2.59 -13.72
CA SER A 255 -4.16 -1.62 -14.79
C SER A 255 -5.22 -2.10 -15.79
N LYS A 256 -5.30 -3.41 -16.07
CA LYS A 256 -6.33 -3.98 -16.94
C LYS A 256 -7.75 -3.83 -16.38
N TRP A 257 -7.91 -3.91 -15.07
CA TRP A 257 -9.20 -3.69 -14.41
C TRP A 257 -9.63 -2.22 -14.40
N LEU A 258 -8.66 -1.31 -14.36
CA LEU A 258 -8.92 0.13 -14.29
C LEU A 258 -8.90 0.81 -15.66
N GLU A 259 -8.61 0.08 -16.75
CA GLU A 259 -8.51 0.62 -18.13
C GLU A 259 -7.57 1.83 -18.20
N ASP A 260 -6.46 1.76 -17.47
CA ASP A 260 -5.41 2.77 -17.44
C ASP A 260 -4.07 2.03 -17.37
N GLU A 261 -3.26 2.16 -18.41
CA GLU A 261 -1.96 1.49 -18.45
C GLU A 261 -0.93 2.26 -17.62
N ASP A 262 -0.12 1.50 -16.90
CA ASP A 262 1.00 2.03 -16.13
C ASP A 262 2.05 2.60 -17.09
N GLN A 263 2.73 3.67 -16.70
CA GLN A 263 3.86 4.21 -17.47
C GLN A 263 5.06 3.25 -17.44
N LEU A 264 5.29 2.61 -16.28
CA LEU A 264 6.23 1.50 -16.17
C LEU A 264 5.49 0.17 -16.20
N SER A 265 5.76 -0.64 -17.21
CA SER A 265 5.27 -2.00 -17.28
C SER A 265 5.73 -2.83 -16.07
N ILE A 266 5.01 -3.90 -15.76
CA ILE A 266 5.39 -4.80 -14.64
C ILE A 266 6.82 -5.33 -14.81
N GLU A 267 7.29 -5.57 -16.04
CA GLU A 267 8.68 -5.99 -16.26
C GLU A 267 9.69 -4.90 -15.91
N GLU A 268 9.41 -3.66 -16.27
CA GLU A 268 10.27 -2.52 -15.92
C GLU A 268 10.29 -2.32 -14.40
N GLN A 269 9.13 -2.43 -13.73
CA GLN A 269 9.05 -2.41 -12.27
C GLN A 269 9.88 -3.55 -11.64
N VAL A 270 9.81 -4.76 -12.19
CA VAL A 270 10.62 -5.91 -11.75
C VAL A 270 12.11 -5.62 -11.93
N GLU A 271 12.53 -4.99 -13.05
CA GLU A 271 13.92 -4.66 -13.31
C GLU A 271 14.48 -3.65 -12.29
N VAL A 272 13.74 -2.57 -12.01
CA VAL A 272 14.13 -1.58 -10.99
C VAL A 272 14.22 -2.22 -9.61
N MET A 273 13.22 -3.03 -9.23
CA MET A 273 13.22 -3.69 -7.93
C MET A 273 14.36 -4.71 -7.79
N ALA A 274 14.70 -5.45 -8.84
CA ALA A 274 15.88 -6.32 -8.85
C ALA A 274 17.18 -5.51 -8.68
N ARG A 275 17.23 -4.29 -9.24
CA ARG A 275 18.38 -3.38 -9.04
C ARG A 275 18.47 -2.90 -7.59
N ILE A 276 17.35 -2.54 -6.95
CA ILE A 276 17.31 -2.19 -5.53
C ILE A 276 17.70 -3.38 -4.65
N ALA A 277 17.32 -4.60 -5.01
CA ALA A 277 17.71 -5.81 -4.28
C ALA A 277 19.23 -6.02 -4.21
N CYS A 278 20.01 -5.41 -5.12
CA CYS A 278 21.47 -5.40 -5.11
C CYS A 278 22.09 -4.34 -4.19
N ARG A 279 21.29 -3.53 -3.48
CA ARG A 279 21.84 -2.48 -2.59
C ARG A 279 22.75 -3.07 -1.51
N ARG A 280 23.83 -2.34 -1.20
CA ARG A 280 24.86 -2.77 -0.24
C ARG A 280 24.60 -2.25 1.16
N ASP A 281 24.08 -1.04 1.26
CA ASP A 281 23.85 -0.34 2.52
C ASP A 281 22.36 -0.38 2.92
N GLY A 282 22.12 -0.38 4.23
CA GLY A 282 20.77 -0.38 4.82
C GLY A 282 20.08 -1.76 4.77
N PRO A 283 18.77 -1.78 5.03
CA PRO A 283 17.98 -3.01 5.01
C PRO A 283 17.92 -3.62 3.61
N ARG A 284 17.81 -4.93 3.55
CA ARG A 284 17.62 -5.63 2.27
C ARG A 284 16.20 -5.42 1.75
N VAL A 285 16.06 -5.41 0.43
CA VAL A 285 14.78 -5.17 -0.24
C VAL A 285 14.56 -6.29 -1.25
N HIS A 286 13.61 -7.17 -0.98
CA HIS A 286 13.23 -8.27 -1.86
C HIS A 286 11.72 -8.34 -1.99
N GLY A 287 11.20 -7.94 -3.16
CA GLY A 287 9.77 -7.67 -3.36
C GLY A 287 8.90 -8.91 -3.57
N PHE A 288 7.59 -8.66 -3.59
CA PHE A 288 6.58 -9.55 -4.15
C PHE A 288 6.19 -9.01 -5.53
N VAL A 289 6.25 -9.85 -6.57
CA VAL A 289 5.84 -9.46 -7.92
C VAL A 289 4.33 -9.50 -8.06
N GLY A 290 3.72 -8.50 -8.68
CA GLY A 290 2.30 -8.47 -8.98
C GLY A 290 1.91 -9.53 -10.01
N PHE A 291 0.76 -10.18 -9.81
CA PHE A 291 0.13 -11.06 -10.78
C PHE A 291 -1.35 -10.74 -10.91
N ASP A 292 -1.78 -10.43 -12.13
CA ASP A 292 -3.18 -10.23 -12.47
C ASP A 292 -3.72 -11.45 -13.25
N PRO A 293 -4.69 -12.21 -12.70
CA PRO A 293 -5.31 -13.31 -13.42
C PRO A 293 -6.08 -12.88 -14.67
N LEU A 294 -6.57 -11.62 -14.73
CA LEU A 294 -7.19 -11.08 -15.94
C LEU A 294 -6.16 -10.94 -17.06
N ARG A 295 -5.01 -10.34 -16.79
CA ARG A 295 -3.92 -10.21 -17.77
C ARG A 295 -3.47 -11.58 -18.29
N GLN A 296 -3.35 -12.58 -17.40
CA GLN A 296 -3.02 -13.95 -17.79
C GLN A 296 -4.13 -14.59 -18.63
N ALA A 297 -5.39 -14.43 -18.24
CA ALA A 297 -6.52 -14.98 -18.98
C ALA A 297 -6.65 -14.36 -20.37
N LEU A 298 -6.43 -13.05 -20.50
CA LEU A 298 -6.40 -12.35 -21.79
C LEU A 298 -5.26 -12.86 -22.70
N TYR A 299 -4.05 -13.01 -22.14
CA TYR A 299 -2.90 -13.56 -22.84
C TYR A 299 -3.18 -14.97 -23.39
N ASP A 300 -3.77 -15.84 -22.57
CA ASP A 300 -4.12 -17.20 -22.97
C ASP A 300 -5.26 -17.23 -24.00
N HIS A 301 -6.26 -16.34 -23.87
CA HIS A 301 -7.45 -16.29 -24.72
C HIS A 301 -7.13 -15.78 -26.14
N HIS A 302 -6.34 -14.73 -26.25
CA HIS A 302 -5.99 -14.12 -27.52
C HIS A 302 -4.84 -14.82 -28.26
N ARG A 303 -4.46 -16.00 -27.82
CA ARG A 303 -3.45 -16.86 -28.46
C ARG A 303 -2.10 -16.18 -28.69
N ARG A 304 -1.68 -15.35 -27.73
CA ARG A 304 -0.34 -14.74 -27.73
C ARG A 304 -0.09 -13.87 -28.95
N LYS A 305 -0.80 -12.75 -29.05
CA LYS A 305 -0.52 -11.77 -30.12
C LYS A 305 0.96 -11.40 -30.11
N PRO A 306 1.59 -11.18 -31.29
CA PRO A 306 2.97 -10.73 -31.35
C PRO A 306 3.17 -9.48 -30.47
N GLY A 307 4.15 -9.52 -29.58
CA GLY A 307 4.44 -8.43 -28.62
C GLY A 307 3.82 -8.59 -27.24
N ASP A 308 2.80 -9.44 -27.05
CA ASP A 308 2.26 -9.72 -25.73
C ASP A 308 3.26 -10.51 -24.87
N LYS A 309 3.37 -10.13 -23.61
CA LYS A 309 4.25 -10.79 -22.64
C LYS A 309 3.44 -11.71 -21.73
N ASP A 310 3.91 -12.95 -21.53
CA ASP A 310 3.28 -13.91 -20.64
C ASP A 310 3.44 -13.48 -19.17
N PRO A 311 2.35 -13.15 -18.42
CA PRO A 311 2.44 -12.76 -17.03
C PRO A 311 3.12 -13.83 -16.14
N MET A 312 2.92 -15.12 -16.41
CA MET A 312 3.65 -16.18 -15.70
C MET A 312 5.15 -16.18 -16.02
N ALA A 313 5.57 -15.78 -17.21
CA ALA A 313 6.99 -15.63 -17.52
C ALA A 313 7.61 -14.46 -16.75
N ILE A 314 6.87 -13.36 -16.55
CA ILE A 314 7.30 -12.24 -15.71
C ILE A 314 7.48 -12.70 -14.26
N VAL A 315 6.50 -13.42 -13.71
CA VAL A 315 6.58 -13.99 -12.34
C VAL A 315 7.81 -14.90 -12.20
N ARG A 316 8.03 -15.81 -13.16
CA ARG A 316 9.20 -16.68 -13.14
C ARG A 316 10.50 -15.89 -13.16
N ARG A 317 10.61 -14.92 -14.08
CA ARG A 317 11.78 -14.04 -14.21
C ARG A 317 12.06 -13.26 -12.92
N ALA A 318 11.05 -12.84 -12.19
CA ALA A 318 11.21 -12.14 -10.92
C ALA A 318 11.74 -13.05 -9.80
N ILE A 319 11.38 -14.33 -9.80
CA ILE A 319 11.67 -15.29 -8.71
C ILE A 319 12.88 -16.17 -9.01
N GLU A 320 12.98 -16.71 -10.25
CA GLU A 320 14.04 -17.64 -10.66
C GLU A 320 15.32 -16.89 -11.02
N VAL A 321 16.46 -17.41 -10.59
CA VAL A 321 17.75 -16.77 -10.83
C VAL A 321 18.45 -17.45 -12.00
N ASP A 322 18.41 -16.76 -13.15
CA ASP A 322 19.03 -17.19 -14.40
C ASP A 322 19.85 -16.06 -15.03
N ARG A 323 20.75 -16.42 -15.93
CA ARG A 323 21.44 -15.48 -16.80
C ARG A 323 20.77 -15.50 -18.17
N ILE A 324 20.15 -14.40 -18.55
CA ILE A 324 19.48 -14.25 -19.85
C ILE A 324 20.22 -13.24 -20.72
N LEU A 325 20.27 -13.52 -22.01
CA LEU A 325 20.83 -12.60 -23.00
C LEU A 325 19.73 -11.59 -23.40
N VAL A 326 20.00 -10.30 -23.22
CA VAL A 326 19.13 -9.20 -23.64
C VAL A 326 19.94 -8.27 -24.55
N GLY A 327 19.67 -8.33 -25.84
CA GLY A 327 20.52 -7.67 -26.84
C GLY A 327 21.94 -8.25 -26.78
N ASN A 328 22.94 -7.40 -26.61
CA ASN A 328 24.35 -7.78 -26.50
C ASN A 328 24.86 -7.91 -25.05
N SER A 329 23.96 -7.84 -24.06
CA SER A 329 24.33 -7.91 -22.64
C SER A 329 23.66 -9.08 -21.94
N THR A 330 24.34 -9.65 -20.92
CA THR A 330 23.76 -10.67 -20.06
C THR A 330 23.17 -10.01 -18.82
N LYS A 331 21.87 -10.24 -18.58
CA LYS A 331 21.18 -9.81 -17.36
C LYS A 331 20.95 -11.00 -16.43
N THR A 332 21.06 -10.77 -15.13
CA THR A 332 20.67 -11.74 -14.09
C THR A 332 19.24 -11.45 -13.67
N THR A 333 18.41 -12.48 -13.64
CA THR A 333 17.01 -12.41 -13.16
C THR A 333 16.92 -12.76 -11.68
N GLY A 334 15.72 -12.67 -11.09
CA GLY A 334 15.48 -13.02 -9.70
C GLY A 334 15.48 -11.82 -8.76
N GLY A 335 15.63 -12.09 -7.48
CA GLY A 335 15.67 -11.07 -6.42
C GLY A 335 14.32 -10.84 -5.73
N PHE A 336 13.26 -11.49 -6.15
CA PHE A 336 11.95 -11.45 -5.49
C PHE A 336 11.73 -12.68 -4.60
N VAL A 337 10.90 -12.51 -3.57
CA VAL A 337 10.60 -13.57 -2.60
C VAL A 337 9.23 -14.21 -2.78
N GLY A 338 8.30 -13.58 -3.51
CA GLY A 338 6.94 -14.09 -3.65
C GLY A 338 6.11 -13.35 -4.68
N VAL A 339 4.81 -13.64 -4.69
CA VAL A 339 3.82 -13.09 -5.62
C VAL A 339 2.72 -12.36 -4.85
N LYS A 340 2.29 -11.18 -5.33
CA LYS A 340 1.16 -10.39 -4.79
C LYS A 340 -0.09 -10.60 -5.64
N LEU A 341 -1.23 -10.83 -4.95
CA LEU A 341 -2.57 -10.86 -5.52
C LEU A 341 -3.44 -9.76 -4.91
N TYR A 342 -4.32 -9.17 -5.73
CA TYR A 342 -5.23 -8.10 -5.30
C TYR A 342 -6.69 -8.36 -5.74
N PRO A 343 -7.40 -9.28 -5.06
CA PRO A 343 -8.75 -9.73 -5.44
C PRO A 343 -9.81 -8.64 -5.58
N PRO A 344 -9.81 -7.52 -4.79
CA PRO A 344 -10.86 -6.49 -4.90
C PRO A 344 -10.97 -5.82 -6.26
N MET A 345 -9.98 -6.01 -7.15
CA MET A 345 -10.05 -5.48 -8.51
C MET A 345 -11.10 -6.17 -9.38
N GLY A 346 -11.42 -7.45 -9.13
CA GLY A 346 -12.47 -8.09 -9.91
C GLY A 346 -12.44 -9.61 -9.96
N PHE A 347 -11.68 -10.29 -9.10
CA PHE A 347 -11.63 -11.76 -9.06
C PHE A 347 -11.65 -12.28 -7.62
N GLN A 348 -12.20 -13.47 -7.43
CA GLN A 348 -12.09 -14.22 -6.18
C GLN A 348 -10.84 -15.11 -6.24
N PRO A 349 -10.22 -15.46 -5.09
CA PRO A 349 -9.13 -16.43 -5.06
C PRO A 349 -9.45 -17.80 -5.65
N THR A 350 -10.72 -18.18 -5.70
CA THR A 350 -11.26 -19.40 -6.34
C THR A 350 -12.76 -19.24 -6.61
N ASP A 351 -13.33 -20.22 -7.31
CA ASP A 351 -14.77 -20.30 -7.56
C ASP A 351 -15.37 -19.18 -8.43
N ASN A 352 -14.53 -18.44 -9.15
CA ASN A 352 -14.97 -17.44 -10.12
C ASN A 352 -15.93 -18.03 -11.16
N LYS A 353 -15.74 -19.30 -11.53
CA LYS A 353 -16.60 -20.03 -12.47
C LYS A 353 -18.05 -20.15 -12.05
N HIS A 354 -18.35 -19.99 -10.76
CA HIS A 354 -19.71 -20.00 -10.23
C HIS A 354 -20.40 -18.64 -10.28
N LEU A 355 -19.65 -17.59 -10.62
CA LEU A 355 -20.22 -16.28 -10.90
C LEU A 355 -20.70 -16.22 -12.36
N PRO A 356 -21.94 -15.79 -12.63
CA PRO A 356 -22.37 -15.54 -14.00
C PRO A 356 -21.59 -14.38 -14.63
N ASP A 357 -21.46 -14.38 -15.95
CA ASP A 357 -20.63 -13.41 -16.68
C ASP A 357 -21.06 -11.95 -16.49
N ASP A 358 -22.33 -11.69 -16.14
CA ASP A 358 -22.83 -10.35 -15.84
C ASP A 358 -22.31 -9.77 -14.51
N ARG A 359 -21.76 -10.61 -13.64
CA ARG A 359 -21.06 -10.18 -12.41
C ARG A 359 -19.62 -9.69 -12.70
N PHE A 360 -19.16 -9.79 -13.93
CA PHE A 360 -17.91 -9.22 -14.44
C PHE A 360 -18.24 -8.02 -15.34
N ASN A 361 -18.85 -6.99 -14.76
CA ASN A 361 -19.38 -5.82 -15.45
C ASN A 361 -18.35 -4.67 -15.59
N GLU A 362 -17.24 -4.77 -14.89
CA GLU A 362 -16.09 -3.85 -15.00
C GLU A 362 -14.77 -4.63 -15.16
N PRO A 363 -13.93 -4.23 -16.10
CA PRO A 363 -14.16 -3.22 -17.16
C PRO A 363 -15.15 -3.71 -18.21
N ALA A 364 -15.82 -2.77 -18.87
CA ALA A 364 -16.89 -3.07 -19.85
C ALA A 364 -16.43 -3.96 -21.00
N TYR A 365 -15.15 -3.89 -21.39
CA TYR A 365 -14.60 -4.70 -22.49
C TYR A 365 -14.50 -6.19 -22.18
N LEU A 366 -14.59 -6.63 -20.90
CA LEU A 366 -14.41 -8.04 -20.51
C LEU A 366 -15.30 -9.00 -21.27
N ARG A 367 -16.55 -8.60 -21.56
CA ARG A 367 -17.54 -9.40 -22.28
C ARG A 367 -17.38 -9.34 -23.80
N SER A 368 -16.50 -8.50 -24.33
CA SER A 368 -16.20 -8.44 -25.75
C SER A 368 -15.40 -9.68 -26.17
N PRO A 369 -15.81 -10.43 -27.20
CA PRO A 369 -15.03 -11.56 -27.71
C PRO A 369 -13.68 -11.14 -28.30
N ASP A 370 -13.60 -9.94 -28.87
CA ASP A 370 -12.43 -9.45 -29.60
C ASP A 370 -11.40 -8.76 -28.70
N MET A 371 -11.87 -8.02 -27.69
CA MET A 371 -11.01 -7.23 -26.78
C MET A 371 -10.88 -7.85 -25.40
N GLY A 372 -11.91 -8.55 -24.94
CA GLY A 372 -11.99 -9.15 -23.60
C GLY A 372 -11.93 -10.67 -23.63
N LEU A 373 -12.62 -11.28 -22.70
CA LEU A 373 -12.69 -12.73 -22.53
C LEU A 373 -13.95 -13.35 -23.17
N GLY A 374 -14.92 -12.53 -23.60
CA GLY A 374 -16.19 -12.97 -24.17
C GLY A 374 -17.09 -13.63 -23.12
N SER A 375 -17.15 -14.96 -23.12
CA SER A 375 -17.95 -15.75 -22.17
C SER A 375 -17.08 -16.64 -21.27
N GLN A 376 -17.68 -17.22 -20.23
CA GLN A 376 -17.00 -18.07 -19.24
C GLN A 376 -15.83 -17.35 -18.55
N ILE A 377 -15.99 -16.07 -18.29
CA ILE A 377 -14.96 -15.18 -17.72
C ILE A 377 -14.40 -15.80 -16.44
N GLY A 378 -15.27 -16.19 -15.51
CA GLY A 378 -14.87 -16.78 -14.25
C GLY A 378 -14.04 -18.06 -14.38
N SER A 379 -14.38 -18.94 -15.34
CA SER A 379 -13.60 -20.16 -15.60
C SER A 379 -12.19 -19.85 -16.12
N LYS A 380 -12.05 -18.82 -16.94
CA LYS A 380 -10.74 -18.38 -17.47
C LYS A 380 -9.87 -17.76 -16.38
N LEU A 381 -10.48 -16.98 -15.45
CA LEU A 381 -9.79 -16.46 -14.28
C LEU A 381 -9.31 -17.57 -13.33
N ASP A 382 -10.19 -18.56 -13.04
CA ASP A 382 -9.82 -19.73 -12.23
C ASP A 382 -8.68 -20.54 -12.87
N ALA A 383 -8.66 -20.69 -14.18
CA ALA A 383 -7.58 -21.36 -14.90
C ALA A 383 -6.25 -20.60 -14.77
N ALA A 384 -6.26 -19.26 -14.86
CA ALA A 384 -5.08 -18.42 -14.67
C ALA A 384 -4.55 -18.52 -13.22
N LEU A 385 -5.43 -18.47 -12.22
CA LEU A 385 -5.07 -18.65 -10.81
C LEU A 385 -4.52 -20.04 -10.53
N ALA A 386 -5.12 -21.10 -11.08
CA ALA A 386 -4.63 -22.48 -10.92
C ALA A 386 -3.22 -22.67 -11.48
N LYS A 387 -2.86 -22.01 -12.60
CA LYS A 387 -1.48 -21.98 -13.11
C LYS A 387 -0.52 -21.40 -12.08
N LEU A 388 -0.85 -20.23 -11.53
CA LEU A 388 -0.05 -19.56 -10.51
C LEU A 388 0.11 -20.45 -9.27
N TYR A 389 -0.99 -20.93 -8.69
CA TYR A 389 -0.96 -21.72 -7.46
C TYR A 389 -0.18 -23.02 -7.63
N THR A 390 -0.36 -23.70 -8.75
CA THR A 390 0.40 -24.92 -9.06
C THR A 390 1.89 -24.62 -9.10
N TRP A 391 2.29 -23.56 -9.80
CA TRP A 391 3.70 -23.19 -9.90
C TRP A 391 4.27 -22.75 -8.54
N CYS A 392 3.55 -21.90 -7.80
CA CYS A 392 3.98 -21.45 -6.47
C CYS A 392 4.15 -22.64 -5.50
N ARG A 393 3.21 -23.60 -5.51
CA ARG A 393 3.30 -24.80 -4.67
C ARG A 393 4.51 -25.65 -5.01
N VAL A 394 4.74 -25.93 -6.29
CA VAL A 394 5.86 -26.77 -6.76
C VAL A 394 7.20 -26.12 -6.42
N ASN A 395 7.31 -24.82 -6.57
CA ASN A 395 8.55 -24.06 -6.35
C ASN A 395 8.63 -23.42 -4.95
N ASN A 396 7.71 -23.78 -4.05
CA ASN A 396 7.66 -23.25 -2.68
C ASN A 396 7.75 -21.72 -2.61
N VAL A 397 7.00 -21.03 -3.49
CA VAL A 397 6.96 -19.57 -3.58
C VAL A 397 5.81 -19.01 -2.76
N PRO A 398 6.08 -18.09 -1.82
CA PRO A 398 5.03 -17.44 -1.03
C PRO A 398 4.09 -16.57 -1.88
N ILE A 399 2.81 -16.55 -1.50
CA ILE A 399 1.81 -15.64 -2.04
C ILE A 399 1.38 -14.68 -0.94
N MET A 400 1.33 -13.39 -1.24
CA MET A 400 0.70 -12.36 -0.43
C MET A 400 -0.59 -11.95 -1.11
N ALA A 401 -1.72 -12.15 -0.45
CA ALA A 401 -3.03 -11.80 -1.00
C ALA A 401 -3.70 -10.70 -0.17
N HIS A 402 -4.14 -9.65 -0.82
CA HIS A 402 -4.97 -8.64 -0.17
C HIS A 402 -6.24 -9.30 0.38
N THR A 403 -6.48 -9.17 1.68
CA THR A 403 -7.57 -9.83 2.40
C THR A 403 -8.16 -8.86 3.42
N SER A 404 -8.66 -7.75 2.92
CA SER A 404 -9.43 -6.78 3.67
C SER A 404 -10.51 -6.18 2.78
N HIS A 405 -11.52 -5.57 3.40
CA HIS A 405 -12.45 -4.75 2.65
C HIS A 405 -11.69 -3.60 2.00
N SER A 406 -11.83 -3.49 0.70
CA SER A 406 -11.18 -2.45 -0.08
C SER A 406 -12.09 -2.04 -1.23
N PHE A 407 -12.04 -0.78 -1.61
CA PHE A 407 -12.81 -0.30 -2.74
C PHE A 407 -12.30 -0.93 -4.04
N GLY A 408 -13.23 -1.53 -4.78
CA GLY A 408 -13.04 -2.04 -6.13
C GLY A 408 -13.71 -1.14 -7.18
N PRO A 409 -13.52 -1.43 -8.48
CA PRO A 409 -14.22 -0.73 -9.56
C PRO A 409 -15.75 -0.74 -9.42
N THR A 410 -16.30 -1.75 -8.75
CA THR A 410 -17.72 -1.81 -8.37
C THR A 410 -17.88 -2.29 -6.93
N THR A 411 -19.05 -2.01 -6.32
CA THR A 411 -19.38 -2.52 -4.97
C THR A 411 -19.36 -4.04 -4.88
N ASP A 412 -19.73 -4.72 -5.97
CA ASP A 412 -19.74 -6.19 -6.03
C ASP A 412 -18.33 -6.80 -5.93
N TYR A 413 -17.28 -6.02 -6.23
CA TYR A 413 -15.90 -6.51 -6.21
C TYR A 413 -15.25 -6.38 -4.83
N GLU A 414 -15.78 -5.55 -3.96
CA GLU A 414 -15.21 -5.29 -2.63
C GLU A 414 -15.14 -6.55 -1.76
N ASP A 415 -16.13 -7.44 -1.88
CA ASP A 415 -16.18 -8.69 -1.11
C ASP A 415 -15.40 -9.85 -1.77
N ARG A 416 -14.75 -9.63 -2.94
CA ARG A 416 -13.97 -10.69 -3.61
C ARG A 416 -12.67 -11.04 -2.88
N ALA A 417 -12.24 -10.24 -1.93
CA ALA A 417 -11.13 -10.53 -1.02
C ALA A 417 -11.51 -11.35 0.23
N ASP A 418 -12.76 -11.83 0.33
CA ASP A 418 -13.23 -12.58 1.51
C ASP A 418 -12.31 -13.79 1.78
N PRO A 419 -11.77 -13.92 3.01
CA PRO A 419 -10.87 -15.00 3.39
C PRO A 419 -11.49 -16.40 3.29
N THR A 420 -12.81 -16.54 3.20
CA THR A 420 -13.47 -17.83 2.95
C THR A 420 -13.05 -18.47 1.64
N PHE A 421 -12.72 -17.67 0.61
CA PHE A 421 -12.20 -18.20 -0.65
C PHE A 421 -10.82 -18.84 -0.46
N TRP A 422 -9.95 -18.25 0.37
CA TRP A 422 -8.67 -18.86 0.70
C TRP A 422 -8.81 -20.13 1.52
N ALA A 423 -9.77 -20.18 2.43
CA ALA A 423 -10.11 -21.44 3.14
C ALA A 423 -10.49 -22.56 2.16
N ARG A 424 -11.18 -22.22 1.05
CA ARG A 424 -11.53 -23.17 -0.01
C ARG A 424 -10.33 -23.57 -0.87
N VAL A 425 -9.46 -22.61 -1.25
CA VAL A 425 -8.21 -22.90 -1.99
C VAL A 425 -7.36 -23.92 -1.22
N LEU A 426 -7.15 -23.68 0.08
CA LEU A 426 -6.29 -24.52 0.92
C LEU A 426 -6.89 -25.91 1.22
N LYS A 427 -8.20 -26.11 1.04
CA LYS A 427 -8.87 -27.40 1.16
C LYS A 427 -8.84 -28.22 -0.13
N GLN A 428 -8.46 -27.63 -1.27
CA GLN A 428 -8.33 -28.38 -2.51
C GLN A 428 -7.11 -29.31 -2.44
N ASP A 429 -7.25 -30.54 -2.87
CA ASP A 429 -6.17 -31.53 -2.89
C ASP A 429 -4.93 -31.06 -3.67
N ALA A 430 -5.15 -30.20 -4.64
CA ALA A 430 -4.08 -29.61 -5.45
C ALA A 430 -3.20 -28.62 -4.67
N PHE A 431 -3.71 -27.96 -3.59
CA PHE A 431 -3.04 -26.82 -2.95
C PHE A 431 -2.84 -26.92 -1.42
N PRO A 432 -2.70 -28.09 -0.79
CA PRO A 432 -2.73 -28.22 0.68
C PRO A 432 -1.55 -27.55 1.40
N ARG A 433 -0.45 -27.25 0.68
CA ARG A 433 0.78 -26.68 1.25
C ARG A 433 1.18 -25.36 0.58
N LEU A 434 0.21 -24.63 0.04
CA LEU A 434 0.47 -23.32 -0.52
C LEU A 434 0.88 -22.35 0.61
N ARG A 435 2.01 -21.63 0.42
CA ARG A 435 2.43 -20.59 1.36
C ARG A 435 1.64 -19.32 1.09
N ILE A 436 0.87 -18.87 2.07
CA ILE A 436 0.01 -17.71 1.89
C ILE A 436 0.07 -16.77 3.09
N ASN A 437 0.13 -15.48 2.80
CA ASN A 437 -0.13 -14.39 3.74
C ASN A 437 -1.46 -13.73 3.39
N LEU A 438 -2.42 -13.80 4.30
CA LEU A 438 -3.70 -13.09 4.24
C LEU A 438 -3.46 -11.66 4.72
N ALA A 439 -3.08 -10.80 3.77
CA ALA A 439 -2.64 -9.44 4.06
C ALA A 439 -3.76 -8.57 4.67
N HIS A 440 -3.41 -7.71 5.61
CA HIS A 440 -4.29 -6.82 6.40
C HIS A 440 -5.22 -7.54 7.37
N PHE A 441 -5.08 -8.83 7.59
CA PHE A 441 -5.78 -9.57 8.64
C PHE A 441 -7.31 -9.41 8.62
N GLY A 442 -7.94 -9.22 7.46
CA GLY A 442 -9.38 -8.96 7.35
C GLY A 442 -9.80 -7.53 7.71
N HIS A 443 -8.90 -6.74 8.24
CA HIS A 443 -9.00 -5.34 8.67
C HIS A 443 -10.11 -5.07 9.69
N PHE A 444 -9.76 -4.73 10.94
CA PHE A 444 -10.68 -4.48 12.06
C PHE A 444 -11.65 -3.29 11.88
N ASN A 445 -11.75 -2.69 10.71
CA ASN A 445 -12.64 -1.55 10.45
C ASN A 445 -14.09 -1.83 10.82
N LYS A 446 -14.61 -3.01 10.44
CA LYS A 446 -15.98 -3.40 10.83
C LYS A 446 -16.07 -3.69 12.34
N ALA A 447 -15.02 -4.22 12.95
CA ALA A 447 -14.97 -4.48 14.38
C ALA A 447 -15.13 -3.21 15.23
N VAL A 448 -14.52 -2.13 14.79
CA VAL A 448 -14.61 -0.83 15.48
C VAL A 448 -16.05 -0.28 15.49
N GLN A 449 -16.88 -0.72 14.54
CA GLN A 449 -18.30 -0.33 14.46
C GLN A 449 -19.20 -1.13 15.42
N TYR A 450 -18.77 -2.28 15.95
CA TYR A 450 -19.56 -3.10 16.85
C TYR A 450 -19.44 -2.67 18.32
N ALA A 451 -20.56 -2.60 19.01
CA ALA A 451 -20.59 -2.14 20.40
C ALA A 451 -19.98 -3.14 21.40
N ARG A 452 -19.86 -4.43 21.02
CA ARG A 452 -19.32 -5.50 21.87
C ARG A 452 -18.52 -6.52 21.06
N PRO A 453 -17.33 -6.96 21.55
CA PRO A 453 -16.53 -7.98 20.90
C PRO A 453 -17.27 -9.33 20.67
N ALA A 454 -18.17 -9.72 21.58
CA ALA A 454 -18.92 -10.97 21.46
C ALA A 454 -19.96 -11.00 20.33
N SER A 455 -20.50 -9.84 19.90
CA SER A 455 -21.41 -9.75 18.74
C SER A 455 -20.68 -9.72 17.39
N TYR A 456 -19.39 -9.67 17.43
CA TYR A 456 -18.45 -9.51 16.35
C TYR A 456 -18.07 -10.85 15.67
N VAL A 457 -18.05 -11.93 16.46
CA VAL A 457 -17.41 -13.22 16.18
C VAL A 457 -17.83 -13.91 14.87
N ASP A 458 -19.11 -13.83 14.48
CA ASP A 458 -19.61 -14.61 13.34
C ASP A 458 -19.72 -13.82 12.03
N LYS A 459 -19.38 -12.53 12.04
CA LYS A 459 -19.63 -11.61 10.91
C LYS A 459 -18.37 -10.94 10.36
N CYS A 460 -17.20 -11.25 10.90
CA CYS A 460 -15.96 -10.55 10.59
C CYS A 460 -14.95 -11.45 9.90
N TRP A 461 -14.27 -10.88 8.93
CA TRP A 461 -13.26 -11.58 8.16
C TRP A 461 -12.08 -12.02 9.01
N GLU A 462 -11.72 -11.25 10.04
CA GLU A 462 -10.65 -11.58 10.99
C GLU A 462 -10.88 -12.93 11.67
N TRP A 463 -12.12 -13.27 11.95
CA TRP A 463 -12.46 -14.57 12.53
C TRP A 463 -12.26 -15.72 11.56
N THR A 464 -12.62 -15.50 10.29
CA THR A 464 -12.33 -16.45 9.22
C THR A 464 -10.83 -16.59 9.01
N VAL A 465 -10.08 -15.47 9.02
CA VAL A 465 -8.62 -15.48 8.98
C VAL A 465 -8.05 -16.30 10.12
N GLY A 466 -8.54 -16.09 11.36
CA GLY A 466 -8.14 -16.89 12.53
C GLY A 466 -8.33 -18.40 12.31
N LYS A 467 -9.50 -18.83 11.81
CA LYS A 467 -9.76 -20.23 11.48
C LYS A 467 -8.81 -20.78 10.40
N VAL A 468 -8.46 -19.96 9.41
CA VAL A 468 -7.55 -20.36 8.32
C VAL A 468 -6.12 -20.54 8.82
N ILE A 469 -5.59 -19.56 9.56
CA ILE A 469 -4.17 -19.58 9.99
C ILE A 469 -3.90 -20.55 11.14
N THR A 470 -4.92 -20.90 11.93
CA THR A 470 -4.79 -21.84 13.07
C THR A 470 -5.40 -23.22 12.80
N GLY A 471 -6.10 -23.41 11.69
CA GLY A 471 -6.91 -24.59 11.41
C GLY A 471 -6.12 -25.86 11.03
N SER A 472 -4.84 -25.74 10.69
CA SER A 472 -3.98 -26.89 10.37
C SER A 472 -2.53 -26.59 10.73
N SER A 473 -1.88 -27.51 11.45
CA SER A 473 -0.46 -27.44 11.78
C SER A 473 0.44 -27.50 10.54
N ASP A 474 -0.02 -28.15 9.47
CA ASP A 474 0.72 -28.35 8.23
C ASP A 474 0.51 -27.23 7.20
N ALA A 475 -0.45 -26.32 7.43
CA ALA A 475 -0.67 -25.21 6.54
C ALA A 475 0.38 -24.11 6.72
N TYR A 476 0.89 -23.59 5.60
CA TYR A 476 1.76 -22.42 5.58
C TYR A 476 0.91 -21.13 5.42
N ALA A 477 -0.21 -21.05 6.14
CA ALA A 477 -1.10 -19.91 6.15
C ALA A 477 -0.70 -18.94 7.27
N TYR A 478 -0.51 -17.69 6.92
CA TYR A 478 -0.15 -16.57 7.78
C TYR A 478 -1.09 -15.40 7.52
N ALA A 479 -1.08 -14.42 8.39
CA ALA A 479 -1.76 -13.14 8.16
C ALA A 479 -0.91 -11.98 8.71
N ASP A 480 -0.80 -10.89 7.97
CA ASP A 480 -0.10 -9.72 8.46
C ASP A 480 -1.07 -8.70 9.10
N ILE A 481 -0.55 -8.02 10.11
CA ILE A 481 -1.24 -6.95 10.84
C ILE A 481 -0.87 -5.56 10.30
N SER A 482 -0.71 -5.45 8.97
CA SER A 482 -0.41 -4.19 8.31
C SER A 482 -1.65 -3.28 8.20
N SER A 483 -1.45 -2.03 7.81
CA SER A 483 -2.52 -1.03 7.63
C SER A 483 -3.36 -0.73 8.87
N LEU A 484 -2.84 -0.99 10.07
CA LEU A 484 -3.51 -0.66 11.33
C LEU A 484 -3.28 0.80 11.75
N GLY A 485 -3.61 1.74 10.89
CA GLY A 485 -3.50 3.18 11.19
C GLY A 485 -4.29 3.60 12.43
N GLU A 486 -5.35 2.88 12.77
CA GLU A 486 -6.19 3.13 13.93
C GLU A 486 -5.46 3.00 15.27
N ILE A 487 -4.37 2.22 15.34
CA ILE A 487 -3.54 2.16 16.57
C ILE A 487 -2.89 3.50 16.90
N LEU A 488 -2.84 4.38 15.93
CA LEU A 488 -2.31 5.74 16.04
C LEU A 488 -3.35 6.72 16.60
N LYS A 489 -4.63 6.36 16.60
CA LYS A 489 -5.76 7.18 17.06
C LYS A 489 -6.10 6.85 18.52
N THR A 490 -6.48 7.86 19.31
CA THR A 490 -6.74 7.66 20.76
C THR A 490 -8.02 6.87 21.05
N GLY A 491 -9.08 7.07 20.28
CA GLY A 491 -10.38 6.39 20.49
C GLY A 491 -10.46 5.01 19.84
N PRO A 492 -10.21 4.87 18.55
CA PRO A 492 -10.23 3.59 17.83
C PRO A 492 -9.19 2.59 18.36
N SER A 493 -8.02 3.05 18.80
CA SER A 493 -6.96 2.21 19.35
C SER A 493 -7.43 1.30 20.48
N ARG A 494 -8.24 1.81 21.42
CA ARG A 494 -8.78 0.99 22.52
C ARG A 494 -9.69 -0.13 22.03
N LYS A 495 -10.57 0.16 21.08
CA LYS A 495 -11.49 -0.83 20.52
C LYS A 495 -10.74 -1.93 19.78
N ILE A 496 -9.71 -1.57 18.99
CA ILE A 496 -8.87 -2.55 18.28
C ILE A 496 -8.11 -3.44 19.25
N VAL A 497 -7.58 -2.89 20.36
CA VAL A 497 -6.98 -3.69 21.43
C VAL A 497 -7.97 -4.70 22.00
N GLU A 498 -9.20 -4.28 22.28
CA GLU A 498 -10.27 -5.17 22.80
C GLU A 498 -10.63 -6.26 21.79
N CYS A 499 -10.76 -5.94 20.50
CA CYS A 499 -11.01 -6.91 19.44
C CYS A 499 -9.87 -7.92 19.29
N MET A 500 -8.62 -7.44 19.31
CA MET A 500 -7.45 -8.31 19.19
C MET A 500 -7.25 -9.19 20.43
N LYS A 501 -7.65 -8.73 21.64
CA LYS A 501 -7.72 -9.57 22.83
C LYS A 501 -8.70 -10.72 22.67
N ALA A 502 -9.92 -10.42 22.25
CA ALA A 502 -10.94 -11.44 22.00
C ALA A 502 -10.47 -12.44 20.93
N PHE A 503 -9.84 -11.97 19.87
CA PHE A 503 -9.23 -12.81 18.85
C PHE A 503 -8.15 -13.74 19.43
N LYS A 504 -7.21 -13.22 20.21
CA LYS A 504 -6.14 -13.99 20.86
C LYS A 504 -6.71 -15.04 21.82
N GLU A 505 -7.73 -14.70 22.60
CA GLU A 505 -8.40 -15.63 23.53
C GLU A 505 -9.04 -16.79 22.79
N HIS A 506 -9.64 -16.54 21.63
CA HIS A 506 -10.27 -17.57 20.83
C HIS A 506 -9.27 -18.39 20.01
N PHE A 507 -8.20 -17.76 19.54
CA PHE A 507 -7.11 -18.36 18.75
C PHE A 507 -5.77 -18.24 19.49
N PRO A 508 -5.55 -18.99 20.58
CA PRO A 508 -4.41 -18.78 21.50
C PRO A 508 -3.05 -18.94 20.82
N ASN A 509 -2.94 -19.74 19.75
CA ASN A 509 -1.69 -19.95 19.01
C ASN A 509 -1.56 -19.06 17.77
N SER A 510 -2.41 -18.05 17.63
CA SER A 510 -2.37 -17.16 16.47
C SER A 510 -1.05 -16.38 16.33
N ASP A 511 -0.36 -16.12 17.45
CA ASP A 511 0.95 -15.47 17.45
C ASP A 511 2.02 -16.23 16.64
N GLU A 512 1.84 -17.51 16.38
CA GLU A 512 2.73 -18.32 15.52
C GLU A 512 2.53 -18.08 14.02
N ARG A 513 1.47 -17.34 13.66
CA ARG A 513 1.01 -17.14 12.27
C ARG A 513 0.79 -15.68 11.90
N LEU A 514 0.92 -14.76 12.86
CA LEU A 514 0.83 -13.33 12.60
C LEU A 514 2.17 -12.79 12.12
N LEU A 515 2.13 -11.85 11.17
CA LEU A 515 3.29 -11.17 10.60
C LEU A 515 3.19 -9.67 10.87
N TYR A 516 4.32 -9.02 11.06
CA TYR A 516 4.41 -7.57 11.05
C TYR A 516 4.52 -7.06 9.61
N GLY A 517 3.78 -6.00 9.30
CA GLY A 517 3.85 -5.21 8.08
C GLY A 517 3.41 -3.78 8.34
N THR A 518 3.89 -2.84 7.57
CA THR A 518 3.51 -1.42 7.69
C THR A 518 2.39 -1.02 6.76
N ASP A 519 2.29 -1.65 5.59
CA ASP A 519 1.55 -1.13 4.45
C ASP A 519 2.05 0.28 4.06
N TRP A 520 3.35 0.53 4.22
CA TRP A 520 3.98 1.73 3.68
C TRP A 520 3.79 1.72 2.14
N SER A 521 3.40 2.78 1.47
CA SER A 521 3.26 4.18 1.89
C SER A 521 1.84 4.56 2.35
N MET A 522 0.91 3.61 2.41
CA MET A 522 -0.50 3.90 2.74
C MET A 522 -0.65 4.47 4.16
N ILE A 523 0.11 3.96 5.12
CA ILE A 523 0.08 4.44 6.51
C ILE A 523 0.50 5.92 6.65
N ALA A 524 1.19 6.48 5.66
CA ALA A 524 1.59 7.89 5.68
C ALA A 524 0.41 8.89 5.60
N GLN A 525 -0.79 8.41 5.24
CA GLN A 525 -2.03 9.20 5.26
C GLN A 525 -2.56 9.44 6.68
N GLU A 526 -2.16 8.65 7.65
CA GLU A 526 -2.75 8.67 8.99
C GLU A 526 -2.44 9.95 9.77
N GLU A 527 -3.43 10.41 10.54
CA GLU A 527 -3.44 11.71 11.22
C GLU A 527 -2.21 12.01 12.08
N ARG A 528 -1.65 10.99 12.70
CA ARG A 528 -0.52 11.15 13.61
C ARG A 528 0.81 10.72 13.03
N PHE A 529 0.83 10.30 11.78
CA PHE A 529 2.01 9.71 11.19
C PHE A 529 3.26 10.60 11.27
N PRO A 530 3.24 11.90 10.88
CA PRO A 530 4.41 12.76 11.02
C PRO A 530 4.84 12.99 12.47
N ARG A 531 3.90 12.96 13.42
CA ARG A 531 4.16 13.17 14.86
C ARG A 531 4.66 11.90 15.54
N LEU A 532 4.41 10.74 14.95
CA LEU A 532 4.89 9.46 15.47
C LEU A 532 6.37 9.24 15.21
N LEU A 533 6.91 9.80 14.14
CA LEU A 533 8.34 9.76 13.85
C LEU A 533 9.16 10.56 14.89
N SER A 534 8.50 11.36 15.74
CA SER A 534 9.12 12.03 16.88
C SER A 534 8.21 11.91 18.12
N PRO A 535 8.57 11.16 19.16
CA PRO A 535 9.89 10.62 19.47
C PRO A 535 10.04 9.09 19.33
N LYS A 536 9.00 8.34 18.86
CA LYS A 536 9.05 6.86 18.84
C LYS A 536 8.92 6.30 17.42
N PRO A 537 9.84 5.40 17.00
CA PRO A 537 9.71 4.65 15.77
C PRO A 537 8.39 3.85 15.69
N PHE A 538 7.84 3.66 14.49
CA PHE A 538 6.57 2.95 14.30
C PHE A 538 6.56 1.53 14.89
N PRO A 539 7.64 0.73 14.80
CA PRO A 539 7.67 -0.59 15.44
C PRO A 539 7.47 -0.54 16.96
N ASP A 540 7.92 0.53 17.64
CA ASP A 540 7.72 0.66 19.09
C ASP A 540 6.25 0.90 19.43
N VAL A 541 5.50 1.57 18.56
CA VAL A 541 4.04 1.73 18.68
C VAL A 541 3.35 0.38 18.50
N MET A 542 3.76 -0.40 17.50
CA MET A 542 3.23 -1.74 17.28
C MET A 542 3.56 -2.69 18.45
N ILE A 543 4.78 -2.68 18.95
CA ILE A 543 5.18 -3.46 20.13
C ILE A 543 4.34 -3.08 21.35
N PHE A 544 4.13 -1.78 21.57
CA PHE A 544 3.26 -1.30 22.66
C PHE A 544 1.82 -1.78 22.49
N PHE A 545 1.27 -1.73 21.27
CA PHE A 545 -0.05 -2.26 20.94
C PHE A 545 -0.14 -3.76 21.25
N LEU A 546 0.81 -4.57 20.77
CA LEU A 546 0.83 -6.02 20.99
C LEU A 546 0.94 -6.37 22.49
N ARG A 547 1.70 -5.61 23.27
CA ARG A 547 1.73 -5.75 24.74
C ARG A 547 0.39 -5.40 25.38
N ALA A 548 -0.28 -4.36 24.91
CA ALA A 548 -1.60 -3.99 25.39
C ALA A 548 -2.66 -5.07 25.09
N VAL A 549 -2.50 -5.80 24.02
CA VAL A 549 -3.29 -7.02 23.69
C VAL A 549 -2.96 -8.18 24.64
N GLY A 550 -1.77 -8.19 25.26
CA GLY A 550 -1.34 -9.23 26.20
C GLY A 550 -0.43 -10.28 25.56
N TYR A 551 0.22 -9.98 24.43
CA TYR A 551 1.32 -10.81 23.92
C TYR A 551 2.58 -10.56 24.77
N ASN A 552 3.30 -11.64 25.12
CA ASN A 552 4.60 -11.55 25.80
C ASN A 552 5.71 -11.25 24.77
N ASP A 553 6.91 -10.93 25.28
CA ASP A 553 8.02 -10.49 24.44
C ASP A 553 8.47 -11.54 23.42
N THR A 554 8.45 -12.83 23.77
CA THR A 554 8.76 -13.93 22.82
C THR A 554 7.71 -14.03 21.70
N GLN A 555 6.43 -13.85 22.02
CA GLN A 555 5.37 -13.83 21.02
C GLN A 555 5.50 -12.61 20.09
N ILE A 556 5.85 -11.45 20.67
CA ILE A 556 6.07 -10.21 19.90
C ILE A 556 7.26 -10.35 18.97
N GLU A 557 8.40 -10.90 19.44
CA GLU A 557 9.56 -11.16 18.60
C GLU A 557 9.21 -12.11 17.44
N ARG A 558 8.42 -13.13 17.72
CA ARG A 558 7.91 -14.05 16.70
C ARG A 558 7.07 -13.33 15.64
N ILE A 559 6.16 -12.43 16.04
CA ILE A 559 5.33 -11.63 15.13
C ILE A 559 6.18 -10.64 14.31
N MET A 560 7.11 -9.95 14.97
CA MET A 560 7.91 -8.90 14.35
C MET A 560 9.00 -9.44 13.41
N PHE A 561 9.42 -10.72 13.60
CA PHE A 561 10.55 -11.29 12.88
C PHE A 561 10.37 -12.78 12.54
N GLY A 562 10.28 -13.66 13.54
CA GLY A 562 10.43 -15.11 13.36
C GLY A 562 9.41 -15.73 12.42
N ASN A 563 8.17 -15.28 12.44
CA ASN A 563 7.12 -15.77 11.54
C ASN A 563 7.39 -15.41 10.09
N ALA A 564 7.88 -14.19 9.84
CA ALA A 564 8.24 -13.76 8.49
C ALA A 564 9.41 -14.57 7.92
N VAL A 565 10.42 -14.92 8.76
CA VAL A 565 11.50 -15.84 8.36
C VAL A 565 10.93 -17.17 7.90
N ARG A 566 9.97 -17.74 8.64
CA ARG A 566 9.32 -19.02 8.28
C ARG A 566 8.42 -18.88 7.06
N PHE A 567 7.58 -17.85 7.01
CA PHE A 567 6.68 -17.58 5.87
C PHE A 567 7.45 -17.43 4.57
N LEU A 568 8.52 -16.63 4.59
CA LEU A 568 9.34 -16.38 3.42
C LEU A 568 10.27 -17.55 3.06
N GLY A 569 10.48 -18.52 3.95
CA GLY A 569 11.37 -19.67 3.70
C GLY A 569 12.85 -19.30 3.73
N LEU A 570 13.27 -18.46 4.69
CA LEU A 570 14.62 -17.90 4.79
C LEU A 570 15.55 -18.65 5.74
N SER A 571 15.01 -19.48 6.66
CA SER A 571 15.82 -20.22 7.62
C SER A 571 16.60 -21.38 6.98
N LYS A 572 17.66 -21.84 7.66
CA LYS A 572 18.37 -23.07 7.26
C LYS A 572 17.45 -24.29 7.24
N ALA A 573 16.56 -24.43 8.21
CA ALA A 573 15.61 -25.53 8.26
C ALA A 573 14.69 -25.56 7.02
N GLU A 574 14.26 -24.41 6.52
CA GLU A 574 13.49 -24.31 5.29
C GLU A 574 14.36 -24.64 4.05
N HIS A 575 15.63 -24.24 4.05
CA HIS A 575 16.56 -24.63 3.00
C HIS A 575 16.81 -26.16 2.98
N GLU A 576 17.05 -26.76 4.13
CA GLU A 576 17.22 -28.23 4.25
C GLU A 576 15.97 -28.99 3.77
N LYS A 577 14.79 -28.46 4.05
CA LYS A 577 13.51 -29.08 3.68
C LYS A 577 13.16 -28.97 2.20
N PHE A 578 13.44 -27.83 1.58
CA PHE A 578 13.00 -27.51 0.21
C PHE A 578 14.16 -27.40 -0.80
N GLY A 579 15.42 -27.47 -0.36
CA GLY A 579 16.60 -27.38 -1.21
C GLY A 579 16.62 -26.11 -2.07
N GLU A 580 16.90 -26.29 -3.36
CA GLU A 580 16.93 -25.21 -4.36
C GLU A 580 15.59 -24.45 -4.51
N ASN A 581 14.48 -25.06 -4.11
CA ASN A 581 13.16 -24.44 -4.12
C ASN A 581 12.89 -23.56 -2.87
N SER A 582 13.86 -23.42 -1.95
CA SER A 582 13.75 -22.47 -0.85
C SER A 582 14.03 -21.03 -1.32
N THR A 583 13.37 -20.05 -0.71
CA THR A 583 13.67 -18.63 -0.98
C THR A 583 15.12 -18.32 -0.61
N ARG A 584 15.63 -18.92 0.47
CA ARG A 584 17.03 -18.75 0.88
C ARG A 584 17.98 -19.15 -0.25
N ALA A 585 17.84 -20.35 -0.83
CA ALA A 585 18.70 -20.79 -1.92
C ALA A 585 18.65 -19.87 -3.14
N ARG A 586 17.44 -19.42 -3.51
CA ARG A 586 17.27 -18.47 -4.61
C ARG A 586 17.98 -17.14 -4.35
N LEU A 587 17.87 -16.60 -3.13
CA LEU A 587 18.56 -15.36 -2.77
C LEU A 587 20.08 -15.55 -2.69
N GLU A 588 20.59 -16.66 -2.13
CA GLU A 588 22.02 -16.98 -2.13
C GLU A 588 22.57 -17.03 -3.57
N LYS A 589 21.86 -17.70 -4.48
CA LYS A 589 22.20 -17.76 -5.90
C LYS A 589 22.15 -16.36 -6.55
N PHE A 590 21.14 -15.52 -6.22
CA PHE A 590 21.02 -14.15 -6.70
C PHE A 590 22.22 -13.29 -6.27
N TYR A 591 22.56 -13.32 -4.97
CA TYR A 591 23.70 -12.57 -4.43
C TYR A 591 25.02 -13.04 -5.05
N ALA A 592 25.23 -14.35 -5.19
CA ALA A 592 26.40 -14.89 -5.85
C ALA A 592 26.53 -14.44 -7.32
N ALA A 593 25.43 -14.42 -8.06
CA ALA A 593 25.41 -13.98 -9.46
C ALA A 593 25.74 -12.48 -9.63
N HIS A 594 25.50 -11.68 -8.58
CA HIS A 594 25.83 -10.25 -8.53
C HIS A 594 27.14 -9.93 -7.80
N ASN A 595 27.92 -10.94 -7.42
CA ASN A 595 29.15 -10.80 -6.62
C ASN A 595 28.92 -10.03 -5.30
N LEU A 596 27.81 -10.30 -4.64
CA LEU A 596 27.40 -9.71 -3.36
C LEU A 596 27.45 -10.78 -2.25
N SER A 597 27.75 -10.35 -1.00
CA SER A 597 27.69 -11.24 0.16
C SER A 597 26.26 -11.53 0.57
N SER A 598 25.96 -12.80 0.86
CA SER A 598 24.73 -13.27 1.48
C SER A 598 24.81 -13.39 3.00
N ASP A 599 25.90 -12.94 3.65
CA ASP A 599 26.14 -13.07 5.10
C ASP A 599 25.04 -12.46 5.98
N TRP A 600 24.32 -11.47 5.47
CA TRP A 600 23.18 -10.88 6.16
C TRP A 600 22.08 -11.90 6.49
N MET A 601 21.99 -13.00 5.75
CA MET A 601 21.00 -14.05 6.00
C MET A 601 21.33 -14.92 7.22
N ARG A 602 22.53 -14.79 7.82
CA ARG A 602 22.88 -15.50 9.08
C ARG A 602 21.98 -15.09 10.25
N VAL A 603 21.35 -13.92 10.18
CA VAL A 603 20.39 -13.48 11.21
C VAL A 603 19.14 -14.38 11.26
N PHE A 604 18.87 -15.16 10.23
CA PHE A 604 17.72 -16.07 10.16
C PHE A 604 18.01 -17.49 10.70
N ASP A 605 19.23 -17.76 11.08
CA ASP A 605 19.68 -19.02 11.64
C ASP A 605 19.56 -19.01 13.17
#